data_994386592d2a2f550ed9899a72d9a67f
#
_entry.id   994386592d2a2f550ed9899a72d9a67f
#
_cell.length_a   1.000
_cell.length_b   1.000
_cell.length_c   1.000
_cell.angle_alpha   90.00
_cell.angle_beta   90.00
_cell.angle_gamma   90.00
#
_symmetry.space_group_name_H-M   'P 1'
#
loop_
_entity.id
_entity.type
_entity.pdbx_description
1 polymer ?
#
loop_
_entity_poly.entity_id
_entity_poly.type
_entity_poly.pdbx_seq_one_letter_code
_entity_poly.pdbx_strand_id
1 'polypeptide(L)'
;SDDDVLREILVEKIVPNKYQPRREFTEEKIKELAESIKQNGLLQSITVRDMGNGFYELIAGERRLRAIKYLQYAKTKAIVKELTDEQMATLALIENIQREELTPIEEVHAYQELLRINKLTQDELAKSLGKTQATVANKLRLLKLSKKVIDAINTKKITERHGRAMVKLDPSAQEKLLIQILSQNLNVSQTEEKIDTYLKIKKDTKVFN
;
A
#
# COMPACT_ATOMS: atom_id res chain seq x y z
N SER A 1 -13.98 9.94 -15.87
CA SER A 1 -15.12 9.04 -16.08
C SER A 1 -16.40 9.86 -16.06
N ASP A 2 -17.30 9.61 -16.99
CA ASP A 2 -18.51 10.41 -17.25
C ASP A 2 -19.60 10.33 -16.16
N ASP A 3 -19.33 9.60 -15.08
CA ASP A 3 -20.29 9.33 -14.00
C ASP A 3 -20.06 10.17 -12.72
N ASP A 4 -19.07 11.04 -12.72
CA ASP A 4 -18.77 11.89 -11.57
C ASP A 4 -19.67 13.12 -11.56
N VAL A 5 -20.55 13.22 -10.57
CA VAL A 5 -21.52 14.31 -10.45
C VAL A 5 -21.18 15.17 -9.24
N LEU A 6 -21.02 16.48 -9.47
CA LEU A 6 -20.88 17.44 -8.38
C LEU A 6 -22.26 17.76 -7.80
N ARG A 7 -22.45 17.52 -6.51
CA ARG A 7 -23.69 17.79 -5.78
C ARG A 7 -23.44 18.52 -4.47
N GLU A 8 -24.46 19.25 -4.02
CA GLU A 8 -24.49 19.77 -2.66
C GLU A 8 -25.24 18.77 -1.78
N ILE A 9 -24.56 18.28 -0.72
CA ILE A 9 -25.08 17.24 0.17
C ILE A 9 -25.06 17.71 1.63
N LEU A 10 -25.91 17.13 2.46
CA LEU A 10 -25.93 17.39 3.90
C LEU A 10 -24.72 16.75 4.59
N VAL A 11 -23.98 17.56 5.34
CA VAL A 11 -22.79 17.10 6.07
C VAL A 11 -23.12 15.99 7.05
N GLU A 12 -24.27 16.05 7.72
CA GLU A 12 -24.74 15.02 8.65
C GLU A 12 -24.99 13.64 8.02
N LYS A 13 -25.16 13.59 6.69
CA LYS A 13 -25.37 12.35 5.93
C LYS A 13 -24.07 11.71 5.45
N ILE A 14 -22.94 12.32 5.72
CA ILE A 14 -21.61 11.80 5.33
C ILE A 14 -21.05 10.96 6.46
N VAL A 15 -20.81 9.68 6.17
CA VAL A 15 -20.19 8.73 7.11
C VAL A 15 -18.72 8.49 6.74
N PRO A 16 -17.87 8.21 7.73
CA PRO A 16 -16.47 7.90 7.48
C PRO A 16 -16.32 6.58 6.71
N ASN A 17 -15.21 6.44 5.99
CA ASN A 17 -14.88 5.21 5.28
C ASN A 17 -14.44 4.13 6.27
N LYS A 18 -15.18 3.01 6.31
CA LYS A 18 -14.89 1.87 7.19
C LYS A 18 -13.56 1.14 6.87
N TYR A 19 -13.04 1.29 5.66
CA TYR A 19 -11.79 0.67 5.21
C TYR A 19 -10.55 1.54 5.45
N GLN A 20 -10.72 2.80 5.81
CA GLN A 20 -9.58 3.68 6.10
C GLN A 20 -9.26 3.66 7.58
N PRO A 21 -7.98 3.42 7.97
CA PRO A 21 -7.56 3.58 9.35
C PRO A 21 -7.71 5.06 9.74
N ARG A 22 -8.12 5.29 11.01
CA ARG A 22 -8.21 6.64 11.55
C ARG A 22 -6.85 7.31 11.50
N ARG A 23 -6.75 8.40 10.75
CA ARG A 23 -5.60 9.32 10.84
C ARG A 23 -5.85 10.27 11.99
N GLU A 24 -4.88 10.39 12.88
CA GLU A 24 -4.87 11.46 13.83
C GLU A 24 -4.47 12.76 13.11
N PHE A 25 -5.39 13.73 13.10
CA PHE A 25 -5.10 15.07 12.62
C PHE A 25 -4.99 15.99 13.82
N THR A 26 -3.97 16.84 13.85
CA THR A 26 -3.86 17.84 14.90
C THR A 26 -5.00 18.84 14.79
N GLU A 27 -5.59 19.21 15.91
CA GLU A 27 -6.68 20.18 15.96
C GLU A 27 -6.28 21.52 15.35
N GLU A 28 -5.04 21.97 15.57
CA GLU A 28 -4.48 23.20 14.98
C GLU A 28 -4.55 23.18 13.45
N LYS A 29 -4.13 22.08 12.80
CA LYS A 29 -4.16 21.97 11.35
C LYS A 29 -5.58 21.99 10.79
N ILE A 30 -6.52 21.40 11.51
CA ILE A 30 -7.93 21.44 11.12
C ILE A 30 -8.48 22.87 11.24
N LYS A 31 -8.13 23.60 12.29
CA LYS A 31 -8.52 25.01 12.48
C LYS A 31 -7.93 25.93 11.37
N GLU A 32 -6.66 25.73 11.01
CA GLU A 32 -6.02 26.47 9.92
C GLU A 32 -6.74 26.22 8.58
N LEU A 33 -7.05 24.97 8.29
CA LEU A 33 -7.78 24.60 7.09
C LEU A 33 -9.20 25.17 7.10
N ALA A 34 -9.88 25.13 8.24
CA ALA A 34 -11.21 25.72 8.41
C ALA A 34 -11.20 27.21 8.16
N GLU A 35 -10.22 27.95 8.65
CA GLU A 35 -10.06 29.38 8.40
C GLU A 35 -9.85 29.67 6.91
N SER A 36 -9.04 28.88 6.25
CA SER A 36 -8.83 28.98 4.80
C SER A 36 -10.12 28.75 4.02
N ILE A 37 -10.91 27.73 4.37
CA ILE A 37 -12.20 27.43 3.76
C ILE A 37 -13.19 28.57 3.98
N LYS A 38 -13.20 29.15 5.17
CA LYS A 38 -14.07 30.27 5.52
C LYS A 38 -13.76 31.52 4.67
N GLN A 39 -12.47 31.80 4.43
CA GLN A 39 -12.03 32.96 3.66
C GLN A 39 -12.14 32.78 2.15
N ASN A 40 -11.77 31.61 1.64
CA ASN A 40 -11.56 31.36 0.21
C ASN A 40 -12.57 30.36 -0.39
N GLY A 41 -13.43 29.77 0.43
CA GLY A 41 -14.28 28.66 0.03
C GLY A 41 -13.52 27.35 -0.07
N LEU A 42 -14.23 26.28 -0.39
CA LEU A 42 -13.68 24.96 -0.58
C LEU A 42 -13.13 24.84 -2.01
N LEU A 43 -11.82 25.04 -2.17
CA LEU A 43 -11.16 25.03 -3.49
C LEU A 43 -11.19 23.64 -4.14
N GLN A 44 -11.15 22.59 -3.34
CA GLN A 44 -11.22 21.20 -3.79
C GLN A 44 -12.33 20.48 -3.05
N SER A 45 -13.32 19.97 -3.78
CA SER A 45 -14.44 19.24 -3.22
C SER A 45 -14.02 17.91 -2.58
N ILE A 46 -14.74 17.49 -1.56
CA ILE A 46 -14.63 16.11 -1.05
C ILE A 46 -15.23 15.16 -2.07
N THR A 47 -14.83 13.90 -2.00
CA THR A 47 -15.38 12.83 -2.84
C THR A 47 -16.09 11.82 -1.97
N VAL A 48 -17.30 11.46 -2.33
CA VAL A 48 -18.15 10.53 -1.59
C VAL A 48 -18.75 9.48 -2.53
N ARG A 49 -19.18 8.37 -1.94
CA ARG A 49 -19.97 7.34 -2.59
C ARG A 49 -21.42 7.40 -2.09
N ASP A 50 -22.38 7.37 -3.00
CA ASP A 50 -23.79 7.20 -2.63
C ASP A 50 -24.03 5.74 -2.16
N MET A 51 -24.53 5.58 -0.93
CA MET A 51 -24.78 4.27 -0.33
C MET A 51 -26.19 3.73 -0.66
N GLY A 52 -27.02 4.51 -1.35
CA GLY A 52 -28.37 4.12 -1.75
C GLY A 52 -29.43 4.19 -0.66
N ASN A 53 -29.10 4.62 0.54
CA ASN A 53 -29.99 4.72 1.70
C ASN A 53 -30.12 6.16 2.24
N GLY A 54 -29.76 7.15 1.45
CA GLY A 54 -29.73 8.56 1.84
C GLY A 54 -28.43 9.00 2.53
N PHE A 55 -27.51 8.08 2.75
CA PHE A 55 -26.19 8.35 3.32
C PHE A 55 -25.09 8.27 2.24
N TYR A 56 -24.00 8.97 2.51
CA TYR A 56 -22.82 9.02 1.66
C TYR A 56 -21.60 8.57 2.45
N GLU A 57 -20.75 7.74 1.85
CA GLU A 57 -19.50 7.30 2.45
C GLU A 57 -18.33 8.10 1.88
N LEU A 58 -17.49 8.66 2.74
CA LEU A 58 -16.35 9.46 2.31
C LEU A 58 -15.32 8.58 1.60
N ILE A 59 -14.93 8.98 0.39
CA ILE A 59 -13.84 8.36 -0.38
C ILE A 59 -12.54 9.11 -0.16
N ALA A 60 -12.57 10.44 -0.28
CA ALA A 60 -11.39 11.30 -0.13
C ALA A 60 -11.77 12.66 0.44
N GLY A 61 -10.87 13.24 1.23
CA GLY A 61 -11.03 14.57 1.81
C GLY A 61 -11.37 14.56 3.30
N GLU A 62 -10.86 13.62 4.09
CA GLU A 62 -11.07 13.51 5.55
C GLU A 62 -10.77 14.83 6.27
N ARG A 63 -9.64 15.47 5.98
CA ARG A 63 -9.26 16.74 6.61
C ARG A 63 -10.23 17.87 6.24
N ARG A 64 -10.64 17.93 4.99
CA ARG A 64 -11.61 18.91 4.50
C ARG A 64 -12.97 18.71 5.16
N LEU A 65 -13.42 17.47 5.30
CA LEU A 65 -14.68 17.14 5.98
C LEU A 65 -14.62 17.55 7.45
N ARG A 66 -13.53 17.28 8.16
CA ARG A 66 -13.35 17.71 9.55
C ARG A 66 -13.36 19.23 9.70
N ALA A 67 -12.72 19.95 8.78
CA ALA A 67 -12.75 21.40 8.75
C ALA A 67 -14.16 21.94 8.50
N ILE A 68 -14.91 21.35 7.57
CA ILE A 68 -16.29 21.70 7.29
C ILE A 68 -17.19 21.47 8.53
N LYS A 69 -17.01 20.35 9.24
CA LYS A 69 -17.72 20.06 10.50
C LYS A 69 -17.35 21.04 11.60
N TYR A 70 -16.08 21.41 11.70
CA TYR A 70 -15.61 22.44 12.65
C TYR A 70 -16.29 23.79 12.41
N LEU A 71 -16.49 24.16 11.13
CA LEU A 71 -17.22 25.37 10.74
C LEU A 71 -18.74 25.27 10.95
N GLN A 72 -19.24 24.12 11.31
CA GLN A 72 -20.67 23.84 11.48
C GLN A 72 -21.52 24.10 10.22
N TYR A 73 -20.93 23.89 9.05
CA TYR A 73 -21.68 23.97 7.78
C TYR A 73 -22.71 22.84 7.70
N ALA A 74 -23.93 23.17 7.35
CA ALA A 74 -25.00 22.18 7.17
C ALA A 74 -24.85 21.37 5.88
N LYS A 75 -24.29 21.98 4.83
CA LYS A 75 -24.12 21.42 3.51
C LYS A 75 -22.72 21.65 2.97
N THR A 76 -22.29 20.79 2.07
CA THR A 76 -21.03 20.94 1.33
C THR A 76 -21.17 20.40 -0.08
N LYS A 77 -20.39 20.96 -1.00
CA LYS A 77 -20.23 20.40 -2.34
C LYS A 77 -19.36 19.15 -2.27
N ALA A 78 -19.78 18.11 -2.95
CA ALA A 78 -19.07 16.83 -3.06
C ALA A 78 -19.17 16.25 -4.45
N ILE A 79 -18.12 15.61 -4.89
CA ILE A 79 -18.16 14.74 -6.08
C ILE A 79 -18.74 13.40 -5.63
N VAL A 80 -19.87 13.04 -6.21
CA VAL A 80 -20.55 11.77 -5.90
C VAL A 80 -20.20 10.72 -6.95
N LYS A 81 -19.63 9.61 -6.49
CA LYS A 81 -19.26 8.46 -7.34
C LYS A 81 -20.12 7.25 -7.01
N GLU A 82 -20.40 6.45 -8.03
CA GLU A 82 -20.98 5.12 -7.86
C GLU A 82 -19.86 4.08 -7.79
N LEU A 83 -19.65 3.49 -6.60
CA LEU A 83 -18.63 2.48 -6.35
C LEU A 83 -19.22 1.31 -5.57
N THR A 84 -18.82 0.11 -5.93
CA THR A 84 -19.14 -1.10 -5.15
C THR A 84 -18.29 -1.17 -3.88
N ASP A 85 -18.69 -2.01 -2.92
CA ASP A 85 -17.87 -2.28 -1.72
C ASP A 85 -16.48 -2.79 -2.07
N GLU A 86 -16.38 -3.62 -3.10
CA GLU A 86 -15.12 -4.15 -3.61
C GLU A 86 -14.20 -3.03 -4.15
N GLN A 87 -14.77 -2.11 -4.93
CA GLN A 87 -14.04 -0.94 -5.43
C GLN A 87 -13.58 -0.02 -4.31
N MET A 88 -14.40 0.18 -3.28
CA MET A 88 -14.01 0.95 -2.09
C MET A 88 -12.86 0.30 -1.32
N ALA A 89 -12.90 -1.02 -1.14
CA ALA A 89 -11.80 -1.76 -0.51
C ALA A 89 -10.49 -1.65 -1.32
N THR A 90 -10.59 -1.71 -2.65
CA THR A 90 -9.46 -1.52 -3.57
C THR A 90 -8.82 -0.14 -3.41
N LEU A 91 -9.62 0.92 -3.39
CA LEU A 91 -9.12 2.29 -3.21
C LEU A 91 -8.44 2.47 -1.85
N ALA A 92 -8.96 1.87 -0.80
CA ALA A 92 -8.36 1.90 0.53
C ALA A 92 -6.99 1.20 0.56
N LEU A 93 -6.86 0.05 -0.13
CA LEU A 93 -5.59 -0.67 -0.25
C LEU A 93 -4.55 0.14 -1.03
N ILE A 94 -4.95 0.75 -2.15
CA ILE A 94 -4.06 1.60 -2.96
C ILE A 94 -3.58 2.81 -2.15
N GLU A 95 -4.46 3.48 -1.43
CA GLU A 95 -4.07 4.59 -0.56
C GLU A 95 -3.09 4.13 0.51
N ASN A 96 -3.32 2.97 1.14
CA ASN A 96 -2.44 2.42 2.16
C ASN A 96 -1.05 2.07 1.61
N ILE A 97 -0.95 1.55 0.38
CA ILE A 97 0.33 1.28 -0.30
C ILE A 97 1.14 2.56 -0.53
N GLN A 98 0.48 3.68 -0.80
CA GLN A 98 1.13 4.98 -1.04
C GLN A 98 1.62 5.66 0.24
N ARG A 99 1.37 5.08 1.42
CA ARG A 99 1.92 5.60 2.69
C ARG A 99 3.39 5.24 2.83
N GLU A 100 4.19 6.19 3.31
CA GLU A 100 5.62 6.00 3.55
C GLU A 100 5.95 5.02 4.69
N GLU A 101 4.98 4.65 5.50
CA GLU A 101 5.15 3.85 6.73
C GLU A 101 4.98 2.34 6.55
N LEU A 102 4.65 1.85 5.35
CA LEU A 102 4.52 0.42 5.10
C LEU A 102 5.89 -0.27 5.10
N THR A 103 5.98 -1.38 5.82
CA THR A 103 7.13 -2.28 5.66
C THR A 103 7.09 -2.93 4.27
N PRO A 104 8.24 -3.37 3.73
CA PRO A 104 8.29 -4.04 2.43
C PRO A 104 7.33 -5.24 2.33
N ILE A 105 7.19 -6.04 3.39
CA ILE A 105 6.30 -7.19 3.37
C ILE A 105 4.81 -6.82 3.46
N GLU A 106 4.47 -5.76 4.19
CA GLU A 106 3.10 -5.23 4.23
C GLU A 106 2.66 -4.75 2.84
N GLU A 107 3.56 -4.11 2.10
CA GLU A 107 3.34 -3.70 0.72
C GLU A 107 3.08 -4.91 -0.19
N VAL A 108 3.87 -5.98 -0.04
CA VAL A 108 3.70 -7.21 -0.82
C VAL A 108 2.36 -7.88 -0.53
N HIS A 109 1.94 -7.96 0.73
CA HIS A 109 0.64 -8.50 1.10
C HIS A 109 -0.51 -7.67 0.51
N ALA A 110 -0.39 -6.34 0.49
CA ALA A 110 -1.36 -5.46 -0.14
C ALA A 110 -1.46 -5.71 -1.65
N TYR A 111 -0.33 -5.90 -2.34
CA TYR A 111 -0.31 -6.27 -3.77
C TYR A 111 -1.01 -7.61 -4.02
N GLN A 112 -0.71 -8.61 -3.19
CA GLN A 112 -1.31 -9.93 -3.29
C GLN A 112 -2.84 -9.87 -3.12
N GLU A 113 -3.30 -9.08 -2.17
CA GLU A 113 -4.73 -8.88 -1.91
C GLU A 113 -5.43 -8.17 -3.08
N LEU A 114 -4.80 -7.14 -3.68
CA LEU A 114 -5.33 -6.45 -4.86
C LEU A 114 -5.45 -7.38 -6.07
N LEU A 115 -4.45 -8.23 -6.30
CA LEU A 115 -4.50 -9.24 -7.38
C LEU A 115 -5.64 -10.22 -7.16
N ARG A 116 -5.86 -10.65 -5.92
CA ARG A 116 -6.92 -11.59 -5.57
C ARG A 116 -8.32 -10.99 -5.72
N ILE A 117 -8.56 -9.81 -5.15
CA ILE A 117 -9.88 -9.16 -5.13
C ILE A 117 -10.31 -8.78 -6.54
N ASN A 118 -9.44 -8.15 -7.31
CA ASN A 118 -9.78 -7.60 -8.62
C ASN A 118 -9.47 -8.55 -9.78
N LYS A 119 -8.96 -9.73 -9.50
CA LYS A 119 -8.53 -10.70 -10.53
C LYS A 119 -7.61 -10.08 -11.59
N LEU A 120 -6.72 -9.20 -11.13
CA LEU A 120 -5.78 -8.49 -11.99
C LEU A 120 -4.57 -9.36 -12.32
N THR A 121 -3.98 -9.11 -13.49
CA THR A 121 -2.62 -9.53 -13.79
C THR A 121 -1.61 -8.62 -13.08
N GLN A 122 -0.36 -9.07 -12.95
CA GLN A 122 0.70 -8.24 -12.38
C GLN A 122 0.95 -6.97 -13.21
N ASP A 123 0.82 -7.04 -14.54
CA ASP A 123 0.95 -5.88 -15.42
C ASP A 123 -0.16 -4.85 -15.18
N GLU A 124 -1.40 -5.31 -15.06
CA GLU A 124 -2.55 -4.44 -14.75
C GLU A 124 -2.40 -3.76 -13.38
N LEU A 125 -1.96 -4.51 -12.37
CA LEU A 125 -1.67 -3.96 -11.04
C LEU A 125 -0.56 -2.90 -11.11
N ALA A 126 0.53 -3.20 -11.81
CA ALA A 126 1.65 -2.27 -12.00
C ALA A 126 1.19 -0.96 -12.64
N LYS A 127 0.38 -1.03 -13.69
CA LYS A 127 -0.22 0.15 -14.33
C LYS A 127 -1.07 0.95 -13.36
N SER A 128 -1.91 0.29 -12.55
CA SER A 128 -2.74 0.95 -11.53
C SER A 128 -1.92 1.71 -10.48
N LEU A 129 -0.72 1.21 -10.16
CA LEU A 129 0.16 1.79 -9.14
C LEU A 129 1.21 2.76 -9.73
N GLY A 130 1.23 2.95 -11.05
CA GLY A 130 2.26 3.75 -11.72
C GLY A 130 3.66 3.13 -11.62
N LYS A 131 3.74 1.79 -11.58
CA LYS A 131 4.98 1.02 -11.46
C LYS A 131 5.16 0.11 -12.67
N THR A 132 6.35 -0.47 -12.82
CA THR A 132 6.62 -1.48 -13.84
C THR A 132 6.19 -2.87 -13.35
N GLN A 133 5.87 -3.77 -14.29
CA GLN A 133 5.58 -5.17 -13.96
C GLN A 133 6.75 -5.83 -13.22
N ALA A 134 7.98 -5.54 -13.63
CA ALA A 134 9.18 -6.06 -12.98
C ALA A 134 9.27 -5.67 -11.51
N THR A 135 8.91 -4.43 -11.16
CA THR A 135 8.86 -3.95 -9.78
C THR A 135 7.85 -4.75 -8.96
N VAL A 136 6.64 -4.94 -9.47
CA VAL A 136 5.59 -5.73 -8.81
C VAL A 136 6.02 -7.19 -8.65
N ALA A 137 6.55 -7.81 -9.70
CA ALA A 137 7.05 -9.19 -9.67
C ALA A 137 8.17 -9.37 -8.64
N ASN A 138 9.13 -8.45 -8.58
CA ASN A 138 10.22 -8.47 -7.61
C ASN A 138 9.71 -8.36 -6.16
N LYS A 139 8.72 -7.52 -5.92
CA LYS A 139 8.08 -7.42 -4.60
C LYS A 139 7.39 -8.73 -4.20
N LEU A 140 6.60 -9.33 -5.08
CA LEU A 140 5.89 -10.58 -4.82
C LEU A 140 6.84 -11.76 -4.58
N ARG A 141 8.03 -11.75 -5.15
CA ARG A 141 9.05 -12.79 -4.92
C ARG A 141 9.51 -12.83 -3.46
N LEU A 142 9.41 -11.74 -2.71
CA LEU A 142 9.75 -11.69 -1.30
C LEU A 142 8.91 -12.65 -0.44
N LEU A 143 7.72 -13.05 -0.90
CA LEU A 143 6.88 -14.04 -0.23
C LEU A 143 7.51 -15.44 -0.17
N LYS A 144 8.52 -15.72 -0.99
CA LYS A 144 9.24 -17.01 -1.01
C LYS A 144 10.37 -17.09 0.03
N LEU A 145 10.57 -16.03 0.80
CA LEU A 145 11.61 -15.96 1.82
C LEU A 145 11.14 -16.56 3.15
N SER A 146 12.08 -17.10 3.93
CA SER A 146 11.81 -17.52 5.30
C SER A 146 11.43 -16.33 6.18
N LYS A 147 10.72 -16.59 7.27
CA LYS A 147 10.31 -15.55 8.22
C LYS A 147 11.49 -14.76 8.76
N LYS A 148 12.61 -15.41 9.07
CA LYS A 148 13.81 -14.75 9.59
C LYS A 148 14.42 -13.77 8.59
N VAL A 149 14.43 -14.13 7.30
CA VAL A 149 14.90 -13.24 6.22
C VAL A 149 13.94 -12.06 6.03
N ILE A 150 12.64 -12.32 6.04
CA ILE A 150 11.62 -11.27 5.98
C ILE A 150 11.77 -10.27 7.14
N ASP A 151 11.94 -10.77 8.37
CA ASP A 151 12.14 -9.92 9.55
C ASP A 151 13.41 -9.08 9.43
N ALA A 152 14.48 -9.62 8.87
CA ALA A 152 15.73 -8.90 8.62
C ALA A 152 15.55 -7.76 7.59
N ILE A 153 14.73 -7.97 6.56
CA ILE A 153 14.37 -6.92 5.59
C ILE A 153 13.53 -5.85 6.27
N ASN A 154 12.50 -6.22 7.00
CA ASN A 154 11.59 -5.30 7.67
C ASN A 154 12.29 -4.44 8.72
N THR A 155 13.29 -4.98 9.39
CA THR A 155 14.12 -4.26 10.39
C THR A 155 15.34 -3.57 9.78
N LYS A 156 15.45 -3.55 8.46
CA LYS A 156 16.52 -2.89 7.70
C LYS A 156 17.94 -3.42 8.00
N LYS A 157 18.05 -4.65 8.48
CA LYS A 157 19.35 -5.33 8.67
C LYS A 157 19.94 -5.78 7.34
N ILE A 158 19.10 -6.14 6.39
CA ILE A 158 19.43 -6.42 4.99
C ILE A 158 18.45 -5.67 4.09
N THR A 159 18.81 -5.55 2.81
CA THR A 159 17.94 -4.90 1.81
C THR A 159 17.02 -5.90 1.11
N GLU A 160 15.99 -5.40 0.44
CA GLU A 160 15.15 -6.23 -0.44
C GLU A 160 15.97 -6.91 -1.54
N ARG A 161 17.02 -6.26 -2.03
CA ARG A 161 17.91 -6.85 -3.07
C ARG A 161 18.67 -8.06 -2.55
N HIS A 162 19.14 -8.05 -1.30
CA HIS A 162 19.67 -9.25 -0.65
C HIS A 162 18.62 -10.37 -0.65
N GLY A 163 17.40 -10.04 -0.23
CA GLY A 163 16.30 -10.99 -0.17
C GLY A 163 15.96 -11.59 -1.54
N ARG A 164 15.85 -10.78 -2.58
CA ARG A 164 15.56 -11.30 -3.93
C ARG A 164 16.60 -12.29 -4.43
N ALA A 165 17.86 -12.04 -4.14
CA ALA A 165 18.94 -12.98 -4.47
C ALA A 165 18.75 -14.33 -3.77
N MET A 166 18.25 -14.33 -2.53
CA MET A 166 18.07 -15.51 -1.69
C MET A 166 16.87 -16.37 -2.05
N VAL A 167 15.95 -15.90 -2.89
CA VAL A 167 14.75 -16.62 -3.31
C VAL A 167 15.05 -17.96 -3.98
N LYS A 168 16.22 -18.11 -4.60
CA LYS A 168 16.68 -19.34 -5.24
C LYS A 168 17.05 -20.46 -4.25
N LEU A 169 17.20 -20.12 -2.96
CA LEU A 169 17.59 -21.05 -1.91
C LEU A 169 16.37 -21.60 -1.19
N ASP A 170 16.50 -22.81 -0.65
CA ASP A 170 15.51 -23.32 0.29
C ASP A 170 15.58 -22.54 1.63
N PRO A 171 14.52 -22.60 2.48
CA PRO A 171 14.47 -21.80 3.70
C PRO A 171 15.65 -22.02 4.65
N SER A 172 16.14 -23.26 4.78
CA SER A 172 17.30 -23.58 5.63
C SER A 172 18.58 -22.91 5.11
N ALA A 173 18.83 -22.98 3.82
CA ALA A 173 19.98 -22.30 3.19
C ALA A 173 19.88 -20.78 3.28
N GLN A 174 18.67 -20.22 3.14
CA GLN A 174 18.43 -18.80 3.33
C GLN A 174 18.83 -18.33 4.73
N GLU A 175 18.44 -19.05 5.76
CA GLU A 175 18.74 -18.69 7.14
C GLU A 175 20.24 -18.79 7.46
N LYS A 176 20.92 -19.81 6.93
CA LYS A 176 22.38 -19.94 7.06
C LYS A 176 23.11 -18.80 6.39
N LEU A 177 22.69 -18.43 5.18
CA LEU A 177 23.29 -17.30 4.45
C LEU A 177 23.00 -15.98 5.15
N LEU A 178 21.82 -15.79 5.74
CA LEU A 178 21.50 -14.61 6.52
C LEU A 178 22.49 -14.39 7.65
N ILE A 179 22.85 -15.44 8.38
CA ILE A 179 23.85 -15.37 9.45
C ILE A 179 25.19 -14.87 8.90
N GLN A 180 25.62 -15.36 7.75
CA GLN A 180 26.86 -14.92 7.10
C GLN A 180 26.79 -13.47 6.65
N ILE A 181 25.67 -13.05 6.05
CA ILE A 181 25.47 -11.65 5.63
C ILE A 181 25.60 -10.72 6.83
N LEU A 182 24.97 -11.05 7.94
CA LEU A 182 25.00 -10.22 9.15
C LEU A 182 26.35 -10.21 9.84
N SER A 183 27.01 -11.36 9.95
CA SER A 183 28.30 -11.49 10.64
C SER A 183 29.49 -10.93 9.83
N GLN A 184 29.45 -11.06 8.51
CA GLN A 184 30.51 -10.62 7.61
C GLN A 184 30.19 -9.32 6.88
N ASN A 185 29.03 -8.73 7.14
CA ASN A 185 28.53 -7.51 6.49
C ASN A 185 28.60 -7.59 4.95
N LEU A 186 28.06 -8.66 4.39
CA LEU A 186 28.11 -8.90 2.95
C LEU A 186 27.19 -7.92 2.21
N ASN A 187 27.70 -7.34 1.14
CA ASN A 187 26.87 -6.57 0.20
C ASN A 187 26.07 -7.50 -0.73
N VAL A 188 25.21 -6.93 -1.58
CA VAL A 188 24.38 -7.70 -2.52
C VAL A 188 25.23 -8.54 -3.47
N SER A 189 26.29 -7.97 -4.03
CA SER A 189 27.18 -8.67 -4.98
C SER A 189 27.88 -9.87 -4.32
N GLN A 190 28.42 -9.69 -3.13
CA GLN A 190 29.06 -10.76 -2.36
C GLN A 190 28.05 -11.87 -1.98
N THR A 191 26.83 -11.47 -1.66
CA THR A 191 25.73 -12.41 -1.38
C THR A 191 25.40 -13.25 -2.61
N GLU A 192 25.26 -12.61 -3.78
CA GLU A 192 25.01 -13.29 -5.05
C GLU A 192 26.12 -14.28 -5.41
N GLU A 193 27.39 -13.93 -5.20
CA GLU A 193 28.52 -14.84 -5.43
C GLU A 193 28.44 -16.09 -4.56
N LYS A 194 28.13 -15.92 -3.28
CA LYS A 194 27.95 -17.07 -2.35
C LYS A 194 26.80 -17.97 -2.77
N ILE A 195 25.70 -17.41 -3.24
CA ILE A 195 24.55 -18.17 -3.76
C ILE A 195 24.94 -18.95 -5.01
N ASP A 196 25.62 -18.33 -5.96
CA ASP A 196 26.04 -19.00 -7.20
C ASP A 196 26.99 -20.14 -6.90
N THR A 197 27.94 -19.97 -5.99
CA THR A 197 28.86 -21.04 -5.54
C THR A 197 28.09 -22.20 -4.89
N TYR A 198 27.16 -21.91 -4.02
CA TYR A 198 26.32 -22.92 -3.35
C TYR A 198 25.49 -23.73 -4.36
N LEU A 199 24.86 -23.05 -5.33
CA LEU A 199 24.03 -23.72 -6.35
C LEU A 199 24.85 -24.56 -7.31
N LYS A 200 26.09 -24.17 -7.64
CA LYS A 200 27.02 -24.99 -8.44
C LYS A 200 27.38 -26.28 -7.70
N ILE A 201 27.79 -26.18 -6.45
CA ILE A 201 28.15 -27.36 -5.63
C ILE A 201 26.97 -28.32 -5.54
N LYS A 202 25.75 -27.81 -5.28
CA LYS A 202 24.52 -28.62 -5.19
C LYS A 202 24.20 -29.34 -6.51
N LYS A 203 24.45 -28.69 -7.64
CA LYS A 203 24.23 -29.28 -8.97
C LYS A 203 25.22 -30.40 -9.26
N ASP A 204 26.49 -30.19 -8.93
CA ASP A 204 27.54 -31.19 -9.14
C ASP A 204 27.33 -32.43 -8.27
N THR A 205 26.88 -32.25 -7.03
CA THR A 205 26.59 -33.38 -6.11
C THR A 205 25.40 -34.21 -6.59
N LYS A 206 24.43 -33.63 -7.31
CA LYS A 206 23.29 -34.36 -7.89
C LYS A 206 23.64 -35.20 -9.12
N VAL A 207 24.74 -34.88 -9.79
CA VAL A 207 25.20 -35.63 -11.00
C VAL A 207 25.92 -36.92 -10.62
N PHE A 208 26.42 -37.03 -9.39
CA PHE A 208 27.16 -38.21 -8.91
C PHE A 208 26.34 -39.18 -8.04
N ASN A 209 25.04 -38.97 -7.88
CA ASN A 209 24.09 -39.89 -7.26
C ASN A 209 23.03 -40.34 -8.29
#